data_caeff5fc07006a7c9fc10cd1cc1cbd11
#
_entry.id   caeff5fc07006a7c9fc10cd1cc1cbd11
#
_cell.length_a   1.000
_cell.length_b   1.000
_cell.length_c   1.000
_cell.angle_alpha   90.00
_cell.angle_beta   90.00
_cell.angle_gamma   90.00
#
_symmetry.space_group_name_H-M   'P 1'
#
loop_
_entity.id
_entity.type
_entity.pdbx_description
1 polymer ?
#
loop_
_entity_poly.entity_id
_entity_poly.type
_entity_poly.pdbx_seq_one_letter_code
_entity_poly.pdbx_strand_id
1 'polypeptide(L)'
;MTNKEKALALISTFASGDTMKARELLAEGYIQHNLAYGTGRDAFVGAVEYLASVPDKTTVNNIRAFEDGDKVFLQTVYNFAGAGEQVAFDIFRFDLEGKIAEHWDNLATKTEPNPSGHTQIDGNLEKKDVDKEDTRKVVEGFVGDILRGENPDRLTSYFDGDNYIQHNTAIADGLSGLGAALEALAKQGIQMIYNKTYFVLADGDYALAVSEGTFGGVATSFYDLFRVENGKIAEHWDVMETIADKKTWKNQNGKF
;
A
#
# COMPACT_ATOMS: atom_id res chain seq x y z
N MET A 1 7.32 8.31 -21.76
CA MET A 1 7.27 7.77 -20.39
C MET A 1 5.95 7.07 -20.21
N THR A 2 5.97 5.80 -19.75
CA THR A 2 4.78 5.08 -19.28
C THR A 2 4.22 5.71 -18.00
N ASN A 3 3.01 5.34 -17.59
CA ASN A 3 2.45 5.83 -16.32
C ASN A 3 3.33 5.42 -15.13
N LYS A 4 3.83 4.19 -15.13
CA LYS A 4 4.78 3.71 -14.12
C LYS A 4 6.06 4.55 -14.06
N GLU A 5 6.67 4.85 -15.19
CA GLU A 5 7.87 5.72 -15.24
C GLU A 5 7.58 7.14 -14.74
N LYS A 6 6.39 7.68 -15.01
CA LYS A 6 5.97 8.99 -14.50
C LYS A 6 5.76 8.98 -12.98
N ALA A 7 5.13 7.95 -12.43
CA ALA A 7 4.93 7.80 -10.99
C ALA A 7 6.28 7.72 -10.26
N LEU A 8 7.20 6.88 -10.76
CA LEU A 8 8.57 6.79 -10.24
C LEU A 8 9.32 8.11 -10.33
N ALA A 9 9.21 8.83 -11.45
CA ALA A 9 9.82 10.15 -11.61
C ALA A 9 9.23 11.17 -10.63
N LEU A 10 7.90 11.12 -10.37
CA LEU A 10 7.27 12.02 -9.41
C LEU A 10 7.81 11.81 -7.98
N ILE A 11 7.82 10.57 -7.48
CA ILE A 11 8.32 10.32 -6.11
C ILE A 11 9.81 10.64 -5.98
N SER A 12 10.60 10.48 -7.04
CA SER A 12 12.01 10.85 -7.06
C SER A 12 12.25 12.35 -6.88
N THR A 13 11.25 13.20 -7.13
CA THR A 13 11.34 14.65 -6.91
C THR A 13 11.48 14.99 -5.42
N PHE A 14 11.01 14.15 -4.50
CA PHE A 14 11.23 14.35 -3.06
C PHE A 14 12.71 14.31 -2.67
N ALA A 15 13.51 13.50 -3.36
CA ALA A 15 14.95 13.42 -3.12
C ALA A 15 15.75 14.44 -3.95
N SER A 16 15.34 14.70 -5.20
CA SER A 16 16.06 15.59 -6.09
C SER A 16 15.74 17.08 -5.89
N GLY A 17 14.56 17.41 -5.35
CA GLY A 17 14.07 18.79 -5.26
C GLY A 17 13.61 19.37 -6.60
N ASP A 18 13.38 18.53 -7.64
CA ASP A 18 12.98 18.99 -8.98
C ASP A 18 11.50 19.37 -9.03
N THR A 19 11.21 20.61 -8.65
CA THR A 19 9.86 21.19 -8.66
C THR A 19 9.28 21.37 -10.05
N MET A 20 10.12 21.61 -11.06
CA MET A 20 9.65 21.73 -12.45
C MET A 20 9.14 20.38 -12.95
N LYS A 21 9.86 19.32 -12.65
CA LYS A 21 9.45 17.96 -13.01
C LYS A 21 8.16 17.56 -12.29
N ALA A 22 8.03 17.87 -11.00
CA ALA A 22 6.79 17.64 -10.27
C ALA A 22 5.59 18.37 -10.93
N ARG A 23 5.74 19.65 -11.29
CA ARG A 23 4.69 20.42 -12.00
C ARG A 23 4.36 19.84 -13.37
N GLU A 24 5.34 19.36 -14.10
CA GLU A 24 5.15 18.73 -15.42
C GLU A 24 4.28 17.47 -15.33
N LEU A 25 4.52 16.66 -14.30
CA LEU A 25 3.87 15.35 -14.13
C LEU A 25 2.47 15.43 -13.54
N LEU A 26 2.19 16.41 -12.68
CA LEU A 26 0.94 16.55 -11.96
C LEU A 26 -0.12 17.31 -12.77
N ALA A 27 -1.37 16.86 -12.69
CA ALA A 27 -2.53 17.63 -13.11
C ALA A 27 -2.68 18.86 -12.21
N GLU A 28 -3.27 19.95 -12.75
CA GLU A 28 -3.51 21.16 -11.98
C GLU A 28 -4.42 20.93 -10.77
N GLY A 29 -5.49 20.16 -10.98
CA GLY A 29 -6.46 19.77 -9.94
C GLY A 29 -6.09 18.50 -9.21
N TYR A 30 -4.81 18.19 -9.03
CA TYR A 30 -4.32 17.00 -8.33
C TYR A 30 -4.98 16.82 -6.95
N ILE A 31 -5.52 15.63 -6.70
CA ILE A 31 -6.24 15.26 -5.48
C ILE A 31 -5.31 14.42 -4.59
N GLN A 32 -5.16 14.85 -3.33
CA GLN A 32 -4.36 14.16 -2.33
C GLN A 32 -5.26 13.49 -1.28
N HIS A 33 -5.06 12.20 -1.01
CA HIS A 33 -5.77 11.44 0.03
C HIS A 33 -4.91 11.17 1.28
N ASN A 34 -3.63 11.53 1.28
CA ASN A 34 -2.88 11.59 2.53
C ASN A 34 -3.38 12.78 3.36
N LEU A 35 -3.98 12.46 4.51
CA LEU A 35 -4.68 13.43 5.34
C LEU A 35 -3.75 14.44 6.05
N ALA A 36 -2.44 14.12 6.10
CA ALA A 36 -1.43 14.99 6.70
C ALA A 36 -0.93 16.10 5.77
N TYR A 37 -1.32 16.08 4.48
CA TYR A 37 -0.85 17.01 3.46
C TYR A 37 -1.99 17.78 2.79
N GLY A 38 -1.67 18.96 2.25
CA GLY A 38 -2.60 19.73 1.44
C GLY A 38 -2.88 19.07 0.08
N THR A 39 -3.98 19.46 -0.55
CA THR A 39 -4.36 19.01 -1.90
C THR A 39 -3.98 20.02 -2.97
N GLY A 40 -3.92 19.56 -4.22
CA GLY A 40 -3.54 20.37 -5.38
C GLY A 40 -2.05 20.30 -5.70
N ARG A 41 -1.74 20.56 -6.96
CA ARG A 41 -0.37 20.52 -7.50
C ARG A 41 0.61 21.40 -6.71
N ASP A 42 0.18 22.60 -6.31
CA ASP A 42 1.05 23.53 -5.60
C ASP A 42 1.41 23.05 -4.17
N ALA A 43 0.50 22.34 -3.51
CA ALA A 43 0.80 21.73 -2.21
C ALA A 43 1.86 20.63 -2.33
N PHE A 44 1.78 19.79 -3.35
CA PHE A 44 2.81 18.78 -3.63
C PHE A 44 4.18 19.42 -3.93
N VAL A 45 4.20 20.41 -4.81
CA VAL A 45 5.42 21.14 -5.17
C VAL A 45 6.05 21.82 -3.95
N GLY A 46 5.22 22.42 -3.10
CA GLY A 46 5.68 23.01 -1.82
C GLY A 46 6.32 21.97 -0.88
N ALA A 47 5.82 20.74 -0.87
CA ALA A 47 6.46 19.65 -0.12
C ALA A 47 7.85 19.29 -0.71
N VAL A 48 7.98 19.23 -2.02
CA VAL A 48 9.27 19.01 -2.70
C VAL A 48 10.26 20.13 -2.37
N GLU A 49 9.83 21.41 -2.44
CA GLU A 49 10.66 22.57 -2.07
C GLU A 49 11.11 22.51 -0.62
N TYR A 50 10.19 22.19 0.29
CA TYR A 50 10.52 22.05 1.70
C TYR A 50 11.58 20.98 1.94
N LEU A 51 11.40 19.77 1.39
CA LEU A 51 12.35 18.65 1.55
C LEU A 51 13.73 18.97 0.95
N ALA A 52 13.77 19.73 -0.15
CA ALA A 52 15.03 20.19 -0.73
C ALA A 52 15.77 21.24 0.14
N SER A 53 15.02 22.01 0.91
CA SER A 53 15.55 23.13 1.74
C SER A 53 16.18 22.69 3.05
N VAL A 54 15.80 21.51 3.57
CA VAL A 54 16.29 21.03 4.89
C VAL A 54 17.68 20.38 4.76
N PRO A 55 18.50 20.41 5.84
CA PRO A 55 19.85 19.85 5.83
C PRO A 55 19.88 18.33 5.58
N ASP A 56 19.02 17.60 6.29
CA ASP A 56 18.92 16.15 6.17
C ASP A 56 18.18 15.77 4.89
N LYS A 57 18.84 15.00 4.05
CA LYS A 57 18.32 14.70 2.71
C LYS A 57 17.29 13.57 2.76
N THR A 58 16.23 13.75 1.97
CA THR A 58 15.25 12.70 1.69
C THR A 58 15.87 11.63 0.81
N THR A 59 15.60 10.36 1.13
CA THR A 59 15.90 9.23 0.25
C THR A 59 14.60 8.56 -0.20
N VAL A 60 14.63 8.04 -1.43
CA VAL A 60 13.50 7.34 -2.07
C VAL A 60 14.06 6.08 -2.70
N ASN A 61 13.60 4.92 -2.23
CA ASN A 61 14.00 3.62 -2.75
C ASN A 61 12.75 2.82 -3.12
N ASN A 62 12.41 2.78 -4.42
CA ASN A 62 11.29 1.98 -4.90
C ASN A 62 11.66 0.49 -4.94
N ILE A 63 10.79 -0.35 -4.42
CA ILE A 63 10.96 -1.81 -4.31
C ILE A 63 10.17 -2.52 -5.40
N ARG A 64 8.86 -2.19 -5.54
CA ARG A 64 7.94 -2.77 -6.52
C ARG A 64 7.12 -1.69 -7.19
N ALA A 65 6.75 -1.90 -8.45
CA ALA A 65 5.89 -1.02 -9.21
C ALA A 65 4.98 -1.83 -10.14
N PHE A 66 3.67 -1.63 -10.02
CA PHE A 66 2.64 -2.29 -10.82
C PHE A 66 1.75 -1.27 -11.51
N GLU A 67 1.12 -1.69 -12.62
CA GLU A 67 0.20 -0.83 -13.37
C GLU A 67 -1.09 -1.59 -13.71
N ASP A 68 -2.23 -1.00 -13.35
CA ASP A 68 -3.55 -1.55 -13.64
C ASP A 68 -4.48 -0.44 -14.17
N GLY A 69 -4.72 -0.45 -15.47
CA GLY A 69 -5.52 0.56 -16.14
C GLY A 69 -4.93 1.96 -16.01
N ASP A 70 -5.67 2.85 -15.37
CA ASP A 70 -5.27 4.24 -15.11
C ASP A 70 -4.49 4.42 -13.81
N LYS A 71 -4.20 3.34 -13.07
CA LYS A 71 -3.55 3.39 -11.77
C LYS A 71 -2.18 2.72 -11.77
N VAL A 72 -1.26 3.31 -11.01
CA VAL A 72 0.05 2.75 -10.71
C VAL A 72 0.19 2.61 -9.20
N PHE A 73 0.58 1.41 -8.77
CA PHE A 73 0.98 1.13 -7.39
C PHE A 73 2.51 1.12 -7.27
N LEU A 74 3.01 1.73 -6.21
CA LEU A 74 4.42 1.69 -5.82
C LEU A 74 4.55 1.23 -4.37
N GLN A 75 5.44 0.26 -4.14
CA GLN A 75 5.96 -0.01 -2.80
C GLN A 75 7.33 0.66 -2.69
N THR A 76 7.46 1.60 -1.77
CA THR A 76 8.64 2.46 -1.67
C THR A 76 9.10 2.57 -0.21
N VAL A 77 10.42 2.61 -0.01
CA VAL A 77 11.00 3.04 1.27
C VAL A 77 11.40 4.49 1.16
N TYR A 78 10.79 5.31 1.99
CA TYR A 78 11.14 6.73 2.14
C TYR A 78 11.90 6.97 3.44
N ASN A 79 12.83 7.90 3.43
CA ASN A 79 13.33 8.57 4.63
C ASN A 79 13.24 10.07 4.39
N PHE A 80 12.13 10.67 4.79
CA PHE A 80 11.87 12.10 4.60
C PHE A 80 12.70 12.92 5.59
N ALA A 81 13.61 13.73 5.06
CA ALA A 81 14.42 14.65 5.85
C ALA A 81 15.08 13.98 7.08
N GLY A 82 15.56 12.74 6.94
CA GLY A 82 16.23 12.02 8.03
C GLY A 82 15.33 11.56 9.19
N ALA A 83 13.99 11.63 9.05
CA ALA A 83 13.05 11.29 10.11
C ALA A 83 12.92 9.78 10.43
N GLY A 84 13.60 8.94 9.66
CA GLY A 84 13.57 7.48 9.75
C GLY A 84 12.90 6.83 8.54
N GLU A 85 13.22 5.56 8.31
CA GLU A 85 12.69 4.83 7.17
C GLU A 85 11.22 4.44 7.38
N GLN A 86 10.43 4.69 6.34
CA GLN A 86 9.02 4.32 6.29
C GLN A 86 8.77 3.48 5.03
N VAL A 87 8.01 2.40 5.16
CA VAL A 87 7.48 1.64 4.02
C VAL A 87 6.15 2.26 3.63
N ALA A 88 6.04 2.64 2.37
CA ALA A 88 4.84 3.23 1.81
C ALA A 88 4.27 2.35 0.69
N PHE A 89 2.95 2.29 0.65
CA PHE A 89 2.16 1.79 -0.47
C PHE A 89 1.45 2.99 -1.08
N ASP A 90 1.95 3.45 -2.24
CA ASP A 90 1.42 4.61 -2.96
C ASP A 90 0.59 4.15 -4.16
N ILE A 91 -0.53 4.81 -4.42
CA ILE A 91 -1.34 4.60 -5.61
C ILE A 91 -1.53 5.94 -6.31
N PHE A 92 -1.18 6.01 -7.58
CA PHE A 92 -1.35 7.18 -8.44
C PHE A 92 -2.35 6.88 -9.54
N ARG A 93 -3.36 7.72 -9.72
CA ARG A 93 -4.27 7.66 -10.85
C ARG A 93 -3.91 8.73 -11.89
N PHE A 94 -3.97 8.32 -13.14
CA PHE A 94 -3.68 9.16 -14.29
C PHE A 94 -4.96 9.61 -14.98
N ASP A 95 -4.97 10.84 -15.47
CA ASP A 95 -6.02 11.35 -16.32
C ASP A 95 -5.82 10.99 -17.80
N LEU A 96 -6.78 11.39 -18.66
CA LEU A 96 -6.72 11.11 -20.09
C LEU A 96 -5.59 11.84 -20.83
N GLU A 97 -5.01 12.87 -20.21
CA GLU A 97 -3.85 13.60 -20.73
C GLU A 97 -2.53 12.97 -20.28
N GLY A 98 -2.61 11.90 -19.46
CA GLY A 98 -1.47 11.19 -18.90
C GLY A 98 -0.75 11.98 -17.81
N LYS A 99 -1.47 12.85 -17.09
CA LYS A 99 -1.02 13.52 -15.87
C LYS A 99 -1.45 12.74 -14.64
N ILE A 100 -0.67 12.83 -13.57
CA ILE A 100 -1.04 12.28 -12.27
C ILE A 100 -2.10 13.20 -11.65
N ALA A 101 -3.32 12.69 -11.54
CA ALA A 101 -4.49 13.45 -11.12
C ALA A 101 -4.90 13.16 -9.68
N GLU A 102 -4.46 12.03 -9.09
CA GLU A 102 -4.92 11.63 -7.77
C GLU A 102 -3.92 10.67 -7.10
N HIS A 103 -3.83 10.72 -5.78
CA HIS A 103 -2.90 9.92 -5.00
C HIS A 103 -3.51 9.45 -3.68
N TRP A 104 -3.36 8.18 -3.40
CA TRP A 104 -3.64 7.54 -2.12
C TRP A 104 -2.36 6.88 -1.61
N ASP A 105 -2.20 6.82 -0.31
CA ASP A 105 -1.09 6.12 0.32
C ASP A 105 -1.43 5.55 1.69
N ASN A 106 -0.66 4.60 2.13
CA ASN A 106 -0.45 4.24 3.53
C ASN A 106 1.03 4.19 3.81
N LEU A 107 1.46 4.67 4.97
CA LEU A 107 2.84 4.63 5.43
C LEU A 107 2.94 3.97 6.81
N ALA A 108 3.96 3.15 7.00
CA ALA A 108 4.31 2.58 8.29
C ALA A 108 5.82 2.65 8.53
N THR A 109 6.22 2.79 9.78
CA THR A 109 7.65 2.72 10.15
C THR A 109 8.23 1.38 9.70
N LYS A 110 9.38 1.41 9.04
CA LYS A 110 10.13 0.20 8.74
C LYS A 110 10.70 -0.37 10.03
N THR A 111 10.46 -1.65 10.27
CA THR A 111 10.84 -2.33 11.52
C THR A 111 11.83 -3.46 11.26
N GLU A 112 12.29 -4.09 12.35
CA GLU A 112 13.04 -5.34 12.30
C GLU A 112 12.20 -6.45 11.61
N PRO A 113 12.86 -7.53 11.14
CA PRO A 113 12.18 -8.66 10.52
C PRO A 113 11.11 -9.28 11.44
N ASN A 114 10.10 -9.88 10.82
CA ASN A 114 9.04 -10.61 11.50
C ASN A 114 9.56 -11.92 12.15
N PRO A 115 8.72 -12.68 12.87
CA PRO A 115 9.15 -13.91 13.53
C PRO A 115 9.74 -15.00 12.60
N SER A 116 9.44 -14.96 11.30
CA SER A 116 10.02 -15.86 10.29
C SER A 116 11.30 -15.31 9.63
N GLY A 117 11.73 -14.09 9.99
CA GLY A 117 12.93 -13.45 9.46
C GLY A 117 12.71 -12.64 8.19
N HIS A 118 11.46 -12.45 7.77
CA HIS A 118 11.11 -11.62 6.61
C HIS A 118 10.92 -10.14 7.00
N THR A 119 11.34 -9.26 6.09
CA THR A 119 11.12 -7.82 6.22
C THR A 119 9.85 -7.40 5.47
N GLN A 120 9.39 -6.18 5.70
CA GLN A 120 8.23 -5.58 5.01
C GLN A 120 8.45 -5.40 3.50
N ILE A 121 9.66 -5.57 2.99
CA ILE A 121 10.04 -5.23 1.62
C ILE A 121 10.74 -6.34 0.82
N ASP A 122 11.19 -7.40 1.47
CA ASP A 122 11.82 -8.54 0.78
C ASP A 122 10.78 -9.45 0.09
N GLY A 123 11.15 -10.66 -0.24
CA GLY A 123 10.34 -11.62 -0.96
C GLY A 123 10.44 -11.48 -2.47
N ASN A 124 9.45 -12.01 -3.20
CA ASN A 124 9.51 -12.04 -4.66
C ASN A 124 9.41 -10.63 -5.27
N LEU A 125 10.35 -10.29 -6.15
CA LEU A 125 10.39 -9.02 -6.88
C LEU A 125 9.98 -9.16 -8.35
N GLU A 126 9.94 -10.38 -8.86
CA GLU A 126 9.64 -10.64 -10.26
C GLU A 126 8.14 -10.91 -10.44
N LYS A 127 7.51 -10.10 -11.27
CA LYS A 127 6.12 -10.31 -11.68
C LYS A 127 6.06 -11.37 -12.78
N LYS A 128 5.19 -12.36 -12.59
CA LYS A 128 4.86 -13.34 -13.64
C LYS A 128 3.81 -12.76 -14.59
N ASP A 129 3.98 -13.03 -15.89
CA ASP A 129 2.99 -12.67 -16.92
C ASP A 129 1.89 -13.73 -16.96
N VAL A 130 0.90 -13.58 -16.10
CA VAL A 130 -0.33 -14.38 -16.02
C VAL A 130 -1.55 -13.47 -16.17
N ASP A 131 -2.72 -14.06 -16.42
CA ASP A 131 -3.95 -13.27 -16.49
C ASP A 131 -4.26 -12.63 -15.14
N LYS A 132 -4.11 -11.30 -15.09
CA LYS A 132 -4.34 -10.51 -13.88
C LYS A 132 -5.77 -10.62 -13.35
N GLU A 133 -6.75 -10.92 -14.21
CA GLU A 133 -8.14 -11.07 -13.77
C GLU A 133 -8.36 -12.34 -12.95
N ASP A 134 -7.59 -13.40 -13.19
CA ASP A 134 -7.60 -14.58 -12.33
C ASP A 134 -6.97 -14.29 -10.97
N THR A 135 -5.87 -13.53 -10.94
CA THR A 135 -5.26 -13.03 -9.70
C THR A 135 -6.24 -12.14 -8.92
N ARG A 136 -6.88 -11.19 -9.60
CA ARG A 136 -7.89 -10.29 -9.02
C ARG A 136 -9.01 -11.07 -8.36
N LYS A 137 -9.60 -12.05 -9.05
CA LYS A 137 -10.70 -12.89 -8.53
C LYS A 137 -10.32 -13.63 -7.26
N VAL A 138 -9.09 -14.18 -7.20
CA VAL A 138 -8.60 -14.87 -5.99
C VAL A 138 -8.55 -13.90 -4.82
N VAL A 139 -7.96 -12.70 -5.02
CA VAL A 139 -7.81 -11.70 -3.95
C VAL A 139 -9.14 -11.08 -3.55
N GLU A 140 -10.01 -10.72 -4.49
CA GLU A 140 -11.37 -10.23 -4.20
C GLU A 140 -12.18 -11.26 -3.41
N GLY A 141 -12.09 -12.54 -3.80
CA GLY A 141 -12.73 -13.64 -3.09
C GLY A 141 -12.18 -13.78 -1.66
N PHE A 142 -10.87 -13.75 -1.48
CA PHE A 142 -10.24 -13.82 -0.17
C PHE A 142 -10.63 -12.64 0.73
N VAL A 143 -10.59 -11.42 0.19
CA VAL A 143 -10.99 -10.22 0.93
C VAL A 143 -12.46 -10.30 1.36
N GLY A 144 -13.36 -10.75 0.47
CA GLY A 144 -14.78 -10.91 0.80
C GLY A 144 -15.02 -12.02 1.82
N ASP A 145 -14.59 -13.22 1.48
CA ASP A 145 -14.88 -14.42 2.27
C ASP A 145 -14.20 -14.38 3.65
N ILE A 146 -12.95 -13.93 3.71
CA ILE A 146 -12.10 -14.06 4.89
C ILE A 146 -11.93 -12.75 5.63
N LEU A 147 -11.42 -11.70 4.98
CA LEU A 147 -11.12 -10.45 5.67
C LEU A 147 -12.39 -9.72 6.12
N ARG A 148 -13.44 -9.70 5.29
CA ARG A 148 -14.76 -9.20 5.68
C ARG A 148 -15.63 -10.23 6.41
N GLY A 149 -15.22 -11.50 6.44
CA GLY A 149 -15.88 -12.56 7.19
C GLY A 149 -17.19 -13.06 6.58
N GLU A 150 -17.39 -12.93 5.26
CA GLU A 150 -18.61 -13.39 4.58
C GLU A 150 -18.73 -14.94 4.57
N ASN A 151 -17.59 -15.65 4.42
CA ASN A 151 -17.52 -17.12 4.38
C ASN A 151 -16.21 -17.63 5.03
N PRO A 152 -16.01 -17.49 6.34
CA PRO A 152 -14.72 -17.78 7.01
C PRO A 152 -14.27 -19.24 6.89
N ASP A 153 -15.21 -20.17 6.70
CA ASP A 153 -14.91 -21.61 6.51
C ASP A 153 -14.11 -21.89 5.21
N ARG A 154 -14.05 -20.93 4.30
CA ARG A 154 -13.29 -21.04 3.05
C ARG A 154 -11.79 -20.70 3.19
N LEU A 155 -11.32 -20.31 4.37
CA LEU A 155 -9.94 -19.86 4.59
C LEU A 155 -8.91 -20.79 3.92
N THR A 156 -8.94 -22.08 4.23
CA THR A 156 -7.97 -23.05 3.70
C THR A 156 -8.02 -23.23 2.18
N SER A 157 -9.14 -22.88 1.55
CA SER A 157 -9.29 -22.98 0.09
C SER A 157 -8.46 -21.95 -0.68
N TYR A 158 -8.03 -20.89 -0.03
CA TYR A 158 -7.22 -19.83 -0.63
C TYR A 158 -5.71 -20.09 -0.59
N PHE A 159 -5.25 -21.12 0.13
CA PHE A 159 -3.84 -21.40 0.36
C PHE A 159 -3.46 -22.81 -0.08
N ASP A 160 -2.17 -23.02 -0.35
CA ASP A 160 -1.58 -24.34 -0.58
C ASP A 160 -1.02 -24.90 0.75
N GLY A 161 -1.91 -25.41 1.57
CA GLY A 161 -1.55 -25.89 2.91
C GLY A 161 -0.96 -24.76 3.78
N ASP A 162 0.23 -24.97 4.32
CA ASP A 162 0.97 -23.99 5.12
C ASP A 162 2.03 -23.21 4.31
N ASN A 163 2.05 -23.37 2.97
CA ASN A 163 2.95 -22.68 2.06
C ASN A 163 2.47 -21.23 1.81
N TYR A 164 2.75 -20.34 2.76
CA TYR A 164 2.33 -18.96 2.72
C TYR A 164 3.40 -18.09 3.38
N ILE A 165 4.00 -17.19 2.63
CA ILE A 165 5.05 -16.28 3.11
C ILE A 165 4.40 -14.99 3.60
N GLN A 166 4.77 -14.57 4.80
CA GLN A 166 4.21 -13.39 5.44
C GLN A 166 5.25 -12.31 5.64
N HIS A 167 4.91 -11.06 5.29
CA HIS A 167 5.78 -9.89 5.49
C HIS A 167 5.20 -8.87 6.49
N ASN A 168 4.04 -9.16 7.08
CA ASN A 168 3.55 -8.38 8.23
C ASN A 168 4.54 -8.51 9.39
N THR A 169 4.82 -7.41 10.06
CA THR A 169 5.88 -7.31 11.08
C THR A 169 5.66 -8.15 12.33
N ALA A 170 4.43 -8.58 12.58
CA ALA A 170 4.02 -9.31 13.78
C ALA A 170 3.60 -10.77 13.51
N ILE A 171 3.55 -11.20 12.24
CA ILE A 171 2.97 -12.48 11.83
C ILE A 171 4.05 -13.38 11.24
N ALA A 172 4.15 -14.63 11.70
CA ALA A 172 5.01 -15.64 11.10
C ALA A 172 4.37 -16.25 9.84
N ASP A 173 5.19 -16.96 9.06
CA ASP A 173 4.76 -17.67 7.85
C ASP A 173 3.69 -18.73 8.13
N GLY A 174 2.98 -19.08 7.08
CA GLY A 174 1.99 -20.13 7.06
C GLY A 174 0.64 -19.73 7.64
N LEU A 175 -0.38 -20.53 7.37
CA LEU A 175 -1.66 -20.42 8.06
C LEU A 175 -1.51 -20.66 9.57
N SER A 176 -0.54 -21.46 9.97
CA SER A 176 -0.16 -21.69 11.36
C SER A 176 0.30 -20.38 12.04
N GLY A 177 1.15 -19.59 11.38
CA GLY A 177 1.59 -18.28 11.86
C GLY A 177 0.46 -17.26 11.91
N LEU A 178 -0.36 -17.20 10.86
CA LEU A 178 -1.55 -16.34 10.82
C LEU A 178 -2.54 -16.69 11.94
N GLY A 179 -2.83 -17.99 12.12
CA GLY A 179 -3.72 -18.46 13.16
C GLY A 179 -3.23 -18.09 14.57
N ALA A 180 -1.93 -18.29 14.85
CA ALA A 180 -1.31 -17.91 16.12
C ALA A 180 -1.41 -16.41 16.40
N ALA A 181 -1.19 -15.57 15.37
CA ALA A 181 -1.31 -14.11 15.50
C ALA A 181 -2.75 -13.68 15.79
N LEU A 182 -3.73 -14.22 15.07
CA LEU A 182 -5.15 -13.93 15.30
C LEU A 182 -5.61 -14.37 16.69
N GLU A 183 -5.15 -15.55 17.17
CA GLU A 183 -5.43 -16.01 18.53
C GLU A 183 -4.82 -15.07 19.59
N ALA A 184 -3.58 -14.59 19.36
CA ALA A 184 -2.93 -13.64 20.26
C ALA A 184 -3.69 -12.31 20.36
N LEU A 185 -4.18 -11.78 19.23
CA LEU A 185 -5.02 -10.58 19.19
C LEU A 185 -6.35 -10.80 19.93
N ALA A 186 -7.01 -11.95 19.69
CA ALA A 186 -8.25 -12.28 20.35
C ALA A 186 -8.11 -12.37 21.89
N LYS A 187 -7.01 -12.98 22.39
CA LYS A 187 -6.68 -13.03 23.82
C LYS A 187 -6.51 -11.65 24.45
N GLN A 188 -6.08 -10.66 23.67
CA GLN A 188 -5.93 -9.26 24.09
C GLN A 188 -7.22 -8.44 23.89
N GLY A 189 -8.28 -9.06 23.37
CA GLY A 189 -9.53 -8.35 23.04
C GLY A 189 -9.41 -7.42 21.84
N ILE A 190 -8.36 -7.58 21.04
CA ILE A 190 -8.12 -6.77 19.83
C ILE A 190 -8.83 -7.45 18.66
N GLN A 191 -9.73 -6.71 18.02
CA GLN A 191 -10.41 -7.15 16.80
C GLN A 191 -9.88 -6.39 15.60
N MET A 192 -9.66 -7.09 14.49
CA MET A 192 -9.39 -6.53 13.18
C MET A 192 -10.64 -6.74 12.32
N ILE A 193 -11.24 -5.65 11.87
CA ILE A 193 -12.52 -5.67 11.13
C ILE A 193 -12.32 -4.91 9.82
N TYR A 194 -12.63 -5.58 8.71
CA TYR A 194 -12.69 -4.98 7.38
C TYR A 194 -14.15 -4.65 7.06
N ASN A 195 -14.46 -3.36 6.90
CA ASN A 195 -15.82 -2.90 6.63
C ASN A 195 -16.12 -2.81 5.14
N LYS A 196 -15.17 -2.27 4.37
CA LYS A 196 -15.34 -1.99 2.96
C LYS A 196 -14.01 -2.07 2.21
N THR A 197 -14.05 -2.65 1.02
CA THR A 197 -12.94 -2.59 0.05
C THR A 197 -13.31 -1.60 -1.05
N TYR A 198 -12.42 -0.66 -1.32
CA TYR A 198 -12.65 0.40 -2.31
C TYR A 198 -12.28 -0.05 -3.71
N PHE A 199 -11.14 -0.74 -3.83
CA PHE A 199 -10.70 -1.32 -5.09
C PHE A 199 -9.63 -2.39 -4.87
N VAL A 200 -9.46 -3.24 -5.90
CA VAL A 200 -8.38 -4.21 -6.01
C VAL A 200 -7.65 -3.94 -7.32
N LEU A 201 -6.36 -3.58 -7.24
CA LEU A 201 -5.48 -3.41 -8.39
C LEU A 201 -4.73 -4.71 -8.66
N ALA A 202 -4.68 -5.16 -9.91
CA ALA A 202 -3.97 -6.39 -10.26
C ALA A 202 -3.05 -6.19 -11.46
N ASP A 203 -1.85 -6.80 -11.41
CA ASP A 203 -0.89 -6.83 -12.51
C ASP A 203 -0.11 -8.14 -12.45
N GLY A 204 -0.34 -9.03 -13.43
CA GLY A 204 0.21 -10.38 -13.43
C GLY A 204 -0.25 -11.19 -12.22
N ASP A 205 0.70 -11.74 -11.47
CA ASP A 205 0.46 -12.55 -10.28
C ASP A 205 0.33 -11.74 -8.97
N TYR A 206 0.32 -10.41 -9.04
CA TYR A 206 0.15 -9.53 -7.88
C TYR A 206 -1.22 -8.84 -7.87
N ALA A 207 -1.81 -8.69 -6.69
CA ALA A 207 -2.96 -7.82 -6.49
C ALA A 207 -2.91 -7.11 -5.14
N LEU A 208 -3.25 -5.81 -5.15
CA LEU A 208 -3.36 -4.94 -3.98
C LEU A 208 -4.82 -4.67 -3.68
N ALA A 209 -5.27 -5.01 -2.48
CA ALA A 209 -6.58 -4.63 -1.97
C ALA A 209 -6.46 -3.39 -1.08
N VAL A 210 -7.35 -2.42 -1.27
CA VAL A 210 -7.45 -1.20 -0.46
C VAL A 210 -8.76 -1.20 0.28
N SER A 211 -8.69 -1.24 1.60
CA SER A 211 -9.85 -1.39 2.46
C SER A 211 -9.84 -0.43 3.64
N GLU A 212 -11.04 -0.16 4.18
CA GLU A 212 -11.22 0.51 5.46
C GLU A 212 -11.84 -0.44 6.49
N GLY A 213 -11.57 -0.15 7.74
CA GLY A 213 -12.15 -0.88 8.84
C GLY A 213 -11.68 -0.36 10.19
N THR A 214 -11.53 -1.28 11.15
CA THR A 214 -10.98 -0.94 12.47
C THR A 214 -9.97 -1.97 12.94
N PHE A 215 -8.95 -1.51 13.66
CA PHE A 215 -8.02 -2.34 14.40
C PHE A 215 -8.06 -1.93 15.88
N GLY A 216 -8.46 -2.85 16.74
CA GLY A 216 -8.68 -2.53 18.16
C GLY A 216 -9.72 -1.42 18.40
N GLY A 217 -10.72 -1.30 17.52
CA GLY A 217 -11.75 -0.26 17.59
C GLY A 217 -11.32 1.11 17.01
N VAL A 218 -10.09 1.24 16.52
CA VAL A 218 -9.57 2.46 15.90
C VAL A 218 -9.76 2.39 14.39
N ALA A 219 -10.28 3.46 13.77
CA ALA A 219 -10.44 3.54 12.32
C ALA A 219 -9.10 3.36 11.60
N THR A 220 -9.02 2.42 10.68
CA THR A 220 -7.79 1.97 10.05
C THR A 220 -7.98 1.79 8.55
N SER A 221 -6.98 2.24 7.80
CA SER A 221 -6.78 1.96 6.38
C SER A 221 -5.87 0.75 6.24
N PHE A 222 -6.30 -0.24 5.46
CA PHE A 222 -5.59 -1.48 5.18
C PHE A 222 -5.21 -1.51 3.71
N TYR A 223 -3.93 -1.63 3.43
CA TYR A 223 -3.39 -1.89 2.09
C TYR A 223 -2.71 -3.24 2.13
N ASP A 224 -3.34 -4.23 1.50
CA ASP A 224 -2.92 -5.64 1.50
C ASP A 224 -2.46 -6.04 0.09
N LEU A 225 -1.17 -6.30 -0.08
CA LEU A 225 -0.58 -6.77 -1.31
C LEU A 225 -0.41 -8.28 -1.25
N PHE A 226 -0.94 -8.97 -2.24
CA PHE A 226 -0.84 -10.42 -2.37
C PHE A 226 -0.12 -10.81 -3.65
N ARG A 227 0.65 -11.89 -3.58
CA ARG A 227 1.10 -12.64 -4.75
C ARG A 227 0.34 -13.97 -4.80
N VAL A 228 -0.18 -14.28 -5.98
CA VAL A 228 -0.97 -15.49 -6.25
C VAL A 228 -0.15 -16.45 -7.11
N GLU A 229 -0.08 -17.71 -6.72
CA GLU A 229 0.59 -18.75 -7.45
C GLU A 229 -0.33 -19.97 -7.57
N ASN A 230 -0.53 -20.45 -8.80
CA ASN A 230 -1.43 -21.59 -9.08
C ASN A 230 -2.86 -21.42 -8.49
N GLY A 231 -3.39 -20.19 -8.53
CA GLY A 231 -4.71 -19.87 -8.00
C GLY A 231 -4.80 -19.83 -6.46
N LYS A 232 -3.64 -19.78 -5.77
CA LYS A 232 -3.53 -19.71 -4.30
C LYS A 232 -2.72 -18.50 -3.88
N ILE A 233 -3.05 -17.93 -2.72
CA ILE A 233 -2.26 -16.88 -2.11
C ILE A 233 -0.97 -17.52 -1.58
N ALA A 234 0.16 -17.08 -2.13
CA ALA A 234 1.48 -17.59 -1.79
C ALA A 234 2.29 -16.64 -0.91
N GLU A 235 1.98 -15.32 -0.96
CA GLU A 235 2.77 -14.32 -0.27
C GLU A 235 1.95 -13.06 0.00
N HIS A 236 2.21 -12.38 1.13
CA HIS A 236 1.46 -11.21 1.57
C HIS A 236 2.36 -10.14 2.21
N TRP A 237 2.15 -8.90 1.80
CA TRP A 237 2.69 -7.69 2.43
C TRP A 237 1.54 -6.77 2.79
N ASP A 238 1.69 -6.00 3.84
CA ASP A 238 0.69 -5.01 4.20
C ASP A 238 1.31 -3.71 4.72
N VAL A 239 0.53 -2.64 4.61
CA VAL A 239 0.73 -1.40 5.34
C VAL A 239 -0.60 -0.95 5.91
N MET A 240 -0.68 -0.96 7.23
CA MET A 240 -1.83 -0.47 7.99
C MET A 240 -1.56 0.94 8.49
N GLU A 241 -2.53 1.82 8.37
CA GLU A 241 -2.43 3.19 8.87
C GLU A 241 -3.69 3.59 9.61
N THR A 242 -3.52 4.16 10.81
CA THR A 242 -4.64 4.75 11.54
C THR A 242 -5.19 5.96 10.78
N ILE A 243 -6.49 5.97 10.53
CA ILE A 243 -7.16 7.13 9.93
C ILE A 243 -7.23 8.22 11.01
N ALA A 244 -6.53 9.32 10.80
CA ALA A 244 -6.43 10.42 11.74
C ALA A 244 -7.80 11.06 12.03
N ASP A 245 -7.94 11.67 13.21
CA ASP A 245 -9.16 12.45 13.56
C ASP A 245 -9.36 13.56 12.51
N LYS A 246 -10.58 13.69 12.00
CA LYS A 246 -10.97 14.65 10.96
C LYS A 246 -10.55 16.10 11.28
N LYS A 247 -10.44 16.45 12.55
CA LYS A 247 -9.97 17.77 13.01
C LYS A 247 -8.52 18.08 12.63
N THR A 248 -7.70 17.03 12.39
CA THR A 248 -6.28 17.17 12.06
C THR A 248 -6.01 17.16 10.54
N TRP A 249 -7.02 16.88 9.73
CA TRP A 249 -6.88 16.76 8.29
C TRP A 249 -6.46 18.07 7.64
N LYS A 250 -5.49 18.00 6.74
CA LYS A 250 -4.98 19.13 5.95
C LYS A 250 -5.69 19.27 4.60
N ASN A 251 -6.48 18.28 4.20
CA ASN A 251 -7.37 18.33 3.05
C ASN A 251 -8.73 17.73 3.43
N GLN A 252 -9.73 17.85 2.57
CA GLN A 252 -11.10 17.37 2.82
C GLN A 252 -11.52 16.24 1.85
N ASN A 253 -10.56 15.63 1.15
CA ASN A 253 -10.86 14.61 0.13
C ASN A 253 -11.21 13.24 0.75
N GLY A 254 -10.88 13.03 2.04
CA GLY A 254 -10.98 11.73 2.70
C GLY A 254 -9.75 10.85 2.46
N LYS A 255 -9.71 9.70 3.15
CA LYS A 255 -8.60 8.74 3.04
C LYS A 255 -8.71 7.87 1.78
N PHE A 256 -9.93 7.74 1.21
CA PHE A 256 -10.25 6.85 0.09
C PHE A 256 -10.97 7.55 -1.04
#